data_12d9e6b2b8d1034372544b42b9697aef
#
_entry.id   12d9e6b2b8d1034372544b42b9697aef
#
_cell.length_a   1.000
_cell.length_b   1.000
_cell.length_c   1.000
_cell.angle_alpha   90.00
_cell.angle_beta   90.00
_cell.angle_gamma   90.00
#
_symmetry.space_group_name_H-M   'P 1'
#
loop_
_entity.id
_entity.type
_entity.pdbx_description
1 polymer ?
#
loop_
_entity_poly.entity_id
_entity_poly.type
_entity_poly.pdbx_seq_one_letter_code
_entity_poly.pdbx_strand_id
1 'polypeptide(L)'
;VIDPHADYVFLSMTRDAKNYSNRITVFQTLKSTGRYNLPRKPEIYQVKFSDLSLDEIAYVCGIEERYTNILRSLQNALDELKNKDYSLADLIKTLKSTNDKSKAESALKALNYVEKLEKMNIFGDVTTDMLKILKPMHVSVMDLSGLEDRVADYVTFRILTEIYSLREKNQFEFPVFVFIEEAHNFVPNKENPLSKGIIKRIAAVGRKFGVFLILITQRPNKIDQDVLSQCNSQIIMQITNPEDQKAVRASSERMSEDLLKDLPGLNIGEAIIVGEMTKVPVMVKIRQRETKEGGADIDVVDSLQKATEKAKEEEKEKELELKEIKKMMQTTEGY
;
A
#
# COMPACT_ATOMS: atom_id res chain seq x y z
N VAL A 1 -7.34 -4.10 -5.38
CA VAL A 1 -6.54 -4.55 -4.22
C VAL A 1 -5.61 -3.42 -3.84
N ILE A 2 -5.61 -3.02 -2.57
CA ILE A 2 -4.62 -2.11 -1.96
C ILE A 2 -3.55 -3.01 -1.34
N ASP A 3 -2.33 -2.93 -1.85
CA ASP A 3 -1.26 -3.90 -1.60
C ASP A 3 0.02 -3.22 -1.09
N PRO A 4 0.21 -3.07 0.23
CA PRO A 4 1.39 -2.43 0.81
C PRO A 4 2.69 -3.21 0.64
N HIS A 5 2.60 -4.52 0.45
CA HIS A 5 3.76 -5.44 0.49
C HIS A 5 4.06 -6.15 -0.84
N ALA A 6 3.29 -5.82 -1.90
CA ALA A 6 3.41 -6.46 -3.22
C ALA A 6 3.10 -7.97 -3.23
N ASP A 7 2.19 -8.41 -2.35
CA ASP A 7 1.79 -9.83 -2.24
C ASP A 7 0.93 -10.29 -3.41
N TYR A 8 0.26 -9.36 -4.09
CA TYR A 8 -0.72 -9.62 -5.14
C TYR A 8 -0.23 -9.29 -6.56
N VAL A 9 0.98 -8.78 -6.72
CA VAL A 9 1.51 -8.34 -8.02
C VAL A 9 1.61 -9.48 -9.04
N PHE A 10 1.79 -10.72 -8.58
CA PHE A 10 1.88 -11.91 -9.44
C PHE A 10 0.55 -12.63 -9.67
N LEU A 11 -0.59 -12.07 -9.28
CA LEU A 11 -1.91 -12.67 -9.52
C LEU A 11 -2.18 -13.01 -10.99
N SER A 12 -1.57 -12.26 -11.93
CA SER A 12 -1.69 -12.53 -13.37
C SER A 12 -1.01 -13.83 -13.82
N MET A 13 -0.16 -14.42 -12.99
CA MET A 13 0.64 -15.61 -13.30
C MET A 13 0.14 -16.80 -12.48
N THR A 14 0.04 -17.95 -13.11
CA THR A 14 -0.31 -19.21 -12.44
C THR A 14 0.90 -20.12 -12.33
N ARG A 15 0.82 -21.09 -11.42
CA ARG A 15 1.88 -22.11 -11.26
C ARG A 15 2.00 -23.03 -12.46
N ASP A 16 0.90 -23.25 -13.18
CA ASP A 16 0.79 -24.11 -14.37
C ASP A 16 0.94 -23.34 -15.70
N ALA A 17 1.58 -22.17 -15.66
CA ALA A 17 1.85 -21.30 -16.81
C ALA A 17 0.62 -20.71 -17.52
N LYS A 18 -0.60 -20.90 -17.00
CA LYS A 18 -1.75 -20.11 -17.44
C LYS A 18 -1.51 -18.63 -17.13
N ASN A 19 -2.07 -17.76 -17.94
CA ASN A 19 -1.86 -16.32 -17.84
C ASN A 19 -3.20 -15.59 -17.78
N TYR A 20 -3.40 -14.83 -16.71
CA TYR A 20 -4.57 -13.98 -16.51
C TYR A 20 -4.30 -12.50 -16.80
N SER A 21 -3.23 -12.16 -17.55
CA SER A 21 -2.82 -10.77 -17.84
C SER A 21 -3.93 -9.91 -18.45
N ASN A 22 -4.88 -10.53 -19.16
CA ASN A 22 -6.03 -9.82 -19.72
C ASN A 22 -7.05 -9.35 -18.67
N ARG A 23 -7.00 -9.89 -17.45
CA ARG A 23 -7.96 -9.58 -16.37
C ARG A 23 -7.32 -8.91 -15.17
N ILE A 24 -6.01 -8.71 -15.19
CA ILE A 24 -5.27 -8.16 -14.05
C ILE A 24 -4.34 -7.05 -14.53
N THR A 25 -4.39 -5.91 -13.88
CA THR A 25 -3.45 -4.80 -14.08
C THR A 25 -2.82 -4.43 -12.75
N VAL A 26 -1.51 -4.32 -12.72
CA VAL A 26 -0.76 -3.79 -11.59
C VAL A 26 -0.52 -2.31 -11.84
N PHE A 27 -0.83 -1.48 -10.86
CA PHE A 27 -0.53 -0.05 -10.85
C PHE A 27 0.58 0.21 -9.83
N GLN A 28 1.54 1.02 -10.20
CA GLN A 28 2.64 1.46 -9.35
C GLN A 28 2.73 2.98 -9.35
N THR A 29 3.22 3.57 -8.26
CA THR A 29 3.64 4.96 -8.28
C THR A 29 5.05 5.07 -8.89
N LEU A 30 5.47 6.27 -9.25
CA LEU A 30 6.83 6.52 -9.77
C LEU A 30 7.92 6.14 -8.75
N LYS A 31 7.59 6.06 -7.47
CA LYS A 31 8.51 5.70 -6.38
C LYS A 31 8.47 4.23 -5.99
N SER A 32 7.48 3.46 -6.45
CA SER A 32 7.42 2.03 -6.14
C SER A 32 8.74 1.35 -6.49
N THR A 33 9.31 0.64 -5.53
CA THR A 33 10.65 0.03 -5.66
C THR A 33 10.60 -1.33 -6.32
N GLY A 34 9.42 -1.95 -6.37
CA GLY A 34 9.24 -3.28 -6.94
C GLY A 34 9.54 -3.31 -8.43
N ARG A 35 10.43 -4.20 -8.82
CA ARG A 35 10.73 -4.50 -10.23
C ARG A 35 10.37 -5.94 -10.51
N TYR A 36 9.23 -6.13 -11.16
CA TYR A 36 8.66 -7.45 -11.39
C TYR A 36 8.76 -7.81 -12.88
N ASN A 37 9.12 -9.06 -13.15
CA ASN A 37 8.99 -9.61 -14.48
C ASN A 37 7.57 -10.13 -14.69
N LEU A 38 6.65 -9.23 -15.05
CA LEU A 38 5.25 -9.52 -15.28
C LEU A 38 4.96 -9.67 -16.78
N PRO A 39 3.93 -10.45 -17.15
CA PRO A 39 3.49 -10.56 -18.54
C PRO A 39 3.06 -9.23 -19.16
N ARG A 40 2.53 -8.32 -18.32
CA ARG A 40 2.20 -6.94 -18.65
C ARG A 40 2.93 -6.00 -17.70
N LYS A 41 3.59 -4.98 -18.25
CA LYS A 41 4.26 -3.96 -17.43
C LYS A 41 3.24 -3.24 -16.55
N PRO A 42 3.60 -2.92 -15.29
CA PRO A 42 2.76 -2.08 -14.44
C PRO A 42 2.42 -0.76 -15.11
N GLU A 43 1.20 -0.29 -14.87
CA GLU A 43 0.77 1.06 -15.25
C GLU A 43 1.12 2.04 -14.13
N ILE A 44 1.43 3.30 -14.50
CA ILE A 44 1.77 4.31 -13.51
C ILE A 44 0.49 4.95 -12.98
N TYR A 45 0.36 4.97 -11.64
CA TYR A 45 -0.61 5.77 -10.92
C TYR A 45 0.02 7.08 -10.48
N GLN A 46 -0.62 8.18 -10.79
CA GLN A 46 -0.18 9.52 -10.41
C GLN A 46 -1.39 10.42 -10.13
N VAL A 47 -1.14 11.47 -9.34
CA VAL A 47 -2.10 12.49 -8.99
C VAL A 47 -1.56 13.83 -9.46
N LYS A 48 -2.40 14.64 -10.11
CA LYS A 48 -2.05 15.99 -10.48
C LYS A 48 -1.96 16.86 -9.22
N PHE A 49 -0.86 17.58 -9.07
CA PHE A 49 -0.60 18.32 -7.83
C PHE A 49 -1.66 19.41 -7.57
N SER A 50 -2.12 20.10 -8.60
CA SER A 50 -3.18 21.11 -8.48
C SER A 50 -4.55 20.59 -8.05
N ASP A 51 -4.76 19.27 -8.06
CA ASP A 51 -6.00 18.66 -7.60
C ASP A 51 -6.05 18.42 -6.09
N LEU A 52 -4.93 18.70 -5.37
CA LEU A 52 -4.85 18.53 -3.93
C LEU A 52 -5.46 19.73 -3.20
N SER A 53 -6.25 19.45 -2.18
CA SER A 53 -6.69 20.45 -1.20
C SER A 53 -5.54 20.82 -0.23
N LEU A 54 -5.71 21.94 0.48
CA LEU A 54 -4.81 22.34 1.56
C LEU A 54 -4.61 21.22 2.60
N ASP A 55 -5.72 20.58 3.00
CA ASP A 55 -5.69 19.54 4.03
C ASP A 55 -4.94 18.29 3.55
N GLU A 56 -5.11 17.92 2.28
CA GLU A 56 -4.36 16.80 1.69
C GLU A 56 -2.86 17.12 1.62
N ILE A 57 -2.49 18.34 1.18
CA ILE A 57 -1.08 18.76 1.15
C ILE A 57 -0.50 18.78 2.57
N ALA A 58 -1.21 19.36 3.53
CA ALA A 58 -0.78 19.43 4.92
C ALA A 58 -0.57 18.02 5.51
N TYR A 59 -1.52 17.11 5.27
CA TYR A 59 -1.43 15.73 5.75
C TYR A 59 -0.20 15.02 5.17
N VAL A 60 -0.05 15.03 3.85
CA VAL A 60 1.06 14.33 3.18
C VAL A 60 2.42 14.93 3.60
N CYS A 61 2.50 16.24 3.76
CA CYS A 61 3.68 16.93 4.31
C CYS A 61 3.96 16.61 5.79
N GLY A 62 2.95 16.15 6.54
CA GLY A 62 3.04 15.97 7.98
C GLY A 62 2.94 17.28 8.77
N ILE A 63 2.22 18.28 8.25
CA ILE A 63 1.94 19.54 8.94
C ILE A 63 0.72 19.30 9.84
N GLU A 64 0.92 19.42 11.15
CA GLU A 64 -0.15 19.26 12.13
C GLU A 64 -1.04 20.49 12.18
N GLU A 65 -2.34 20.33 12.48
CA GLU A 65 -3.34 21.40 12.56
C GLU A 65 -2.95 22.53 13.53
N ARG A 66 -2.18 22.21 14.58
CA ARG A 66 -1.67 23.20 15.54
C ARG A 66 -0.69 24.21 14.95
N TYR A 67 -0.09 23.92 13.79
CA TYR A 67 0.84 24.82 13.10
C TYR A 67 0.11 25.84 12.22
N THR A 68 -0.83 26.58 12.80
CA THR A 68 -1.75 27.49 12.10
C THR A 68 -1.06 28.55 11.22
N ASN A 69 0.10 29.05 11.63
CA ASN A 69 0.88 30.04 10.84
C ASN A 69 1.49 29.40 9.58
N ILE A 70 1.93 28.14 9.68
CA ILE A 70 2.46 27.39 8.53
C ILE A 70 1.32 27.09 7.55
N LEU A 71 0.19 26.60 8.05
CA LEU A 71 -1.01 26.34 7.24
C LEU A 71 -1.51 27.61 6.55
N ARG A 72 -1.52 28.76 7.25
CA ARG A 72 -1.90 30.05 6.65
C ARG A 72 -0.94 30.48 5.55
N SER A 73 0.36 30.29 5.73
CA SER A 73 1.35 30.59 4.68
C SER A 73 1.15 29.69 3.45
N LEU A 74 0.87 28.41 3.66
CA LEU A 74 0.57 27.47 2.60
C LEU A 74 -0.74 27.85 1.88
N GLN A 75 -1.81 28.18 2.62
CA GLN A 75 -3.08 28.65 2.05
C GLN A 75 -2.89 29.90 1.20
N ASN A 76 -2.16 30.90 1.68
CA ASN A 76 -1.90 32.12 0.91
C ASN A 76 -1.18 31.82 -0.41
N ALA A 77 -0.17 30.93 -0.39
CA ALA A 77 0.54 30.53 -1.59
C ALA A 77 -0.36 29.77 -2.59
N LEU A 78 -1.24 28.92 -2.08
CA LEU A 78 -2.22 28.22 -2.92
C LEU A 78 -3.26 29.17 -3.50
N ASP A 79 -3.71 30.17 -2.76
CA ASP A 79 -4.66 31.18 -3.24
C ASP A 79 -4.07 32.04 -4.37
N GLU A 80 -2.76 32.34 -4.34
CA GLU A 80 -2.06 32.99 -5.45
C GLU A 80 -2.02 32.16 -6.74
N LEU A 81 -2.08 30.81 -6.60
CA LEU A 81 -2.03 29.85 -7.70
C LEU A 81 -3.41 29.38 -8.16
N LYS A 82 -4.48 29.70 -7.42
CA LYS A 82 -5.83 29.10 -7.51
C LYS A 82 -6.48 29.11 -8.88
N ASN A 83 -6.12 30.00 -9.78
CA ASN A 83 -6.72 30.10 -11.13
C ASN A 83 -5.77 29.62 -12.23
N LYS A 84 -4.73 28.89 -11.85
CA LYS A 84 -3.73 28.36 -12.78
C LYS A 84 -3.60 26.87 -12.59
N ASP A 85 -3.27 26.19 -13.65
CA ASP A 85 -2.73 24.85 -13.56
C ASP A 85 -1.32 24.95 -13.00
N TYR A 86 -1.09 24.49 -11.77
CA TYR A 86 0.19 24.66 -11.09
C TYR A 86 0.78 23.32 -10.66
N SER A 87 2.09 23.28 -10.67
CA SER A 87 2.90 22.15 -10.22
C SER A 87 3.39 22.35 -8.78
N LEU A 88 3.94 21.29 -8.19
CA LEU A 88 4.67 21.37 -6.92
C LEU A 88 5.81 22.42 -6.99
N ALA A 89 6.52 22.51 -8.12
CA ALA A 89 7.60 23.47 -8.31
C ALA A 89 7.08 24.92 -8.27
N ASP A 90 5.88 25.18 -8.78
CA ASP A 90 5.26 26.51 -8.72
C ASP A 90 4.90 26.90 -7.28
N LEU A 91 4.37 25.96 -6.48
CA LEU A 91 4.11 26.19 -5.06
C LEU A 91 5.40 26.49 -4.29
N ILE A 92 6.46 25.73 -4.53
CA ILE A 92 7.79 25.96 -3.94
C ILE A 92 8.32 27.36 -4.31
N LYS A 93 8.20 27.75 -5.59
CA LYS A 93 8.59 29.07 -6.07
C LYS A 93 7.79 30.19 -5.40
N THR A 94 6.49 30.03 -5.26
CA THR A 94 5.61 31.00 -4.60
C THR A 94 5.98 31.19 -3.13
N LEU A 95 6.21 30.09 -2.40
CA LEU A 95 6.67 30.15 -1.01
C LEU A 95 8.04 30.84 -0.86
N LYS A 96 8.99 30.62 -1.80
CA LYS A 96 10.29 31.26 -1.84
C LYS A 96 10.21 32.77 -2.14
N SER A 97 9.23 33.23 -2.89
CA SER A 97 9.06 34.61 -3.30
C SER A 97 8.35 35.50 -2.26
N THR A 98 7.97 34.97 -1.10
CA THR A 98 7.30 35.72 -0.03
C THR A 98 8.20 36.79 0.54
N ASN A 99 7.98 38.07 0.14
CA ASN A 99 8.80 39.21 0.54
C ASN A 99 8.35 39.87 1.85
N ASP A 100 7.23 39.50 2.42
CA ASP A 100 6.71 40.04 3.68
C ASP A 100 7.52 39.48 4.86
N LYS A 101 8.30 40.34 5.49
CA LYS A 101 9.16 39.96 6.64
C LYS A 101 8.39 39.33 7.78
N SER A 102 7.13 39.70 7.98
CA SER A 102 6.27 39.13 9.05
C SER A 102 5.83 37.72 8.74
N LYS A 103 5.81 37.32 7.47
CA LYS A 103 5.37 36.00 6.98
C LYS A 103 6.54 35.12 6.52
N ALA A 104 7.71 35.69 6.33
CA ALA A 104 8.87 35.00 5.77
C ALA A 104 9.29 33.76 6.58
N GLU A 105 9.27 33.83 7.91
CA GLU A 105 9.63 32.68 8.76
C GLU A 105 8.63 31.51 8.61
N SER A 106 7.33 31.82 8.59
CA SER A 106 6.29 30.80 8.43
C SER A 106 6.30 30.22 7.01
N ALA A 107 6.56 31.03 5.99
CA ALA A 107 6.71 30.59 4.61
C ALA A 107 7.93 29.66 4.44
N LEU A 108 9.06 29.99 5.08
CA LEU A 108 10.26 29.13 5.08
C LEU A 108 9.99 27.78 5.77
N LYS A 109 9.26 27.80 6.89
CA LYS A 109 8.84 26.55 7.54
C LYS A 109 7.91 25.73 6.64
N ALA A 110 6.93 26.35 5.99
CA ALA A 110 6.05 25.70 5.03
C ALA A 110 6.85 25.09 3.86
N LEU A 111 7.82 25.85 3.34
CA LEU A 111 8.72 25.39 2.28
C LEU A 111 9.48 24.12 2.66
N ASN A 112 10.04 24.06 3.87
CA ASN A 112 10.76 22.87 4.36
C ASN A 112 9.89 21.62 4.42
N TYR A 113 8.59 21.78 4.66
CA TYR A 113 7.65 20.67 4.59
C TYR A 113 7.33 20.28 3.14
N VAL A 114 7.04 21.27 2.30
CA VAL A 114 6.63 21.06 0.91
C VAL A 114 7.76 20.48 0.05
N GLU A 115 9.00 20.87 0.27
CA GLU A 115 10.17 20.31 -0.46
C GLU A 115 10.33 18.79 -0.25
N LYS A 116 9.80 18.23 0.86
CA LYS A 116 9.80 16.78 1.05
C LYS A 116 8.90 16.05 0.04
N LEU A 117 7.87 16.72 -0.48
CA LEU A 117 6.97 16.15 -1.48
C LEU A 117 7.67 15.81 -2.80
N GLU A 118 8.73 16.55 -3.18
CA GLU A 118 9.51 16.24 -4.39
C GLU A 118 10.06 14.81 -4.35
N LYS A 119 10.40 14.31 -3.16
CA LYS A 119 10.94 12.97 -2.96
C LYS A 119 9.89 11.88 -3.04
N MET A 120 8.61 12.23 -2.99
CA MET A 120 7.53 11.24 -2.95
C MET A 120 7.17 10.67 -4.32
N ASN A 121 7.45 11.43 -5.40
CA ASN A 121 7.27 10.97 -6.80
C ASN A 121 5.91 10.32 -7.09
N ILE A 122 4.83 10.84 -6.51
CA ILE A 122 3.45 10.42 -6.80
C ILE A 122 2.70 11.46 -7.62
N PHE A 123 3.27 12.66 -7.74
CA PHE A 123 2.67 13.78 -8.46
C PHE A 123 3.12 13.81 -9.89
N GLY A 124 2.18 14.01 -10.80
CA GLY A 124 2.40 14.12 -12.24
C GLY A 124 1.57 15.24 -12.85
N ASP A 125 1.62 15.33 -14.18
CA ASP A 125 0.90 16.36 -14.93
C ASP A 125 -0.59 16.09 -15.03
N VAL A 126 -1.03 14.85 -14.81
CA VAL A 126 -2.43 14.42 -14.90
C VAL A 126 -2.75 13.45 -13.76
N THR A 127 -3.98 13.49 -13.28
CA THR A 127 -4.49 12.45 -12.38
C THR A 127 -4.88 11.22 -13.19
N THR A 128 -4.45 10.05 -12.74
CA THR A 128 -4.84 8.77 -13.37
C THR A 128 -6.35 8.61 -13.33
N ASP A 129 -6.97 8.45 -14.50
CA ASP A 129 -8.40 8.25 -14.61
C ASP A 129 -8.83 6.96 -13.89
N MET A 130 -9.78 7.08 -12.97
CA MET A 130 -10.28 5.96 -12.20
C MET A 130 -10.93 4.87 -13.07
N LEU A 131 -11.49 5.21 -14.23
CA LEU A 131 -12.06 4.23 -15.16
C LEU A 131 -10.99 3.35 -15.83
N LYS A 132 -9.71 3.73 -15.77
CA LYS A 132 -8.60 2.81 -16.12
C LYS A 132 -8.37 1.74 -15.05
N ILE A 133 -8.65 2.08 -13.79
CA ILE A 133 -8.52 1.19 -12.64
C ILE A 133 -9.78 0.32 -12.52
N LEU A 134 -10.96 0.91 -12.64
CA LEU A 134 -12.24 0.22 -12.54
C LEU A 134 -12.69 -0.31 -13.90
N LYS A 135 -12.52 -1.61 -14.11
CA LYS A 135 -12.97 -2.31 -15.32
C LYS A 135 -13.86 -3.49 -14.93
N PRO A 136 -14.94 -3.79 -15.69
CA PRO A 136 -15.77 -4.95 -15.44
C PRO A 136 -14.96 -6.25 -15.51
N MET A 137 -15.22 -7.17 -14.58
CA MET A 137 -14.56 -8.49 -14.51
C MET A 137 -13.01 -8.41 -14.50
N HIS A 138 -12.48 -7.37 -13.84
CA HIS A 138 -11.06 -7.07 -13.80
C HIS A 138 -10.55 -6.88 -12.38
N VAL A 139 -9.30 -7.25 -12.12
CA VAL A 139 -8.61 -7.00 -10.85
C VAL A 139 -7.52 -5.97 -11.10
N SER A 140 -7.60 -4.87 -10.39
CA SER A 140 -6.55 -3.85 -10.34
C SER A 140 -5.82 -3.94 -9.02
N VAL A 141 -4.52 -4.15 -9.07
CA VAL A 141 -3.64 -4.22 -7.90
C VAL A 141 -2.89 -2.91 -7.81
N MET A 142 -3.09 -2.17 -6.72
CA MET A 142 -2.33 -0.97 -6.40
C MET A 142 -1.16 -1.37 -5.51
N ASP A 143 0.02 -1.47 -6.13
CA ASP A 143 1.26 -1.77 -5.43
C ASP A 143 1.79 -0.50 -4.75
N LEU A 144 1.70 -0.49 -3.42
CA LEU A 144 2.16 0.59 -2.55
C LEU A 144 3.52 0.28 -1.89
N SER A 145 4.15 -0.81 -2.27
CA SER A 145 5.42 -1.24 -1.68
C SER A 145 6.51 -0.17 -1.84
N GLY A 146 7.26 0.05 -0.76
CA GLY A 146 8.33 1.05 -0.72
C GLY A 146 7.86 2.50 -0.57
N LEU A 147 6.55 2.75 -0.44
CA LEU A 147 6.02 4.06 -0.07
C LEU A 147 6.10 4.28 1.45
N GLU A 148 6.23 5.55 1.85
CA GLU A 148 6.05 5.94 3.24
C GLU A 148 4.55 5.79 3.64
N ASP A 149 4.27 5.42 4.89
CA ASP A 149 2.92 5.13 5.37
C ASP A 149 1.90 6.24 5.04
N ARG A 150 2.28 7.51 5.19
CA ARG A 150 1.40 8.65 4.87
C ARG A 150 1.07 8.76 3.39
N VAL A 151 2.02 8.39 2.53
CA VAL A 151 1.83 8.40 1.08
C VAL A 151 0.93 7.24 0.67
N ALA A 152 1.17 6.06 1.22
CA ALA A 152 0.33 4.89 0.99
C ALA A 152 -1.11 5.14 1.45
N ASP A 153 -1.27 5.77 2.62
CA ASP A 153 -2.57 6.16 3.15
C ASP A 153 -3.28 7.19 2.25
N TYR A 154 -2.56 8.23 1.82
CA TYR A 154 -3.10 9.24 0.90
C TYR A 154 -3.58 8.62 -0.42
N VAL A 155 -2.77 7.76 -1.03
CA VAL A 155 -3.16 7.07 -2.28
C VAL A 155 -4.41 6.22 -2.04
N THR A 156 -4.46 5.50 -0.93
CA THR A 156 -5.62 4.68 -0.53
C THR A 156 -6.85 5.55 -0.34
N PHE A 157 -6.73 6.67 0.37
CA PHE A 157 -7.81 7.64 0.57
C PHE A 157 -8.37 8.14 -0.76
N ARG A 158 -7.50 8.57 -1.68
CA ARG A 158 -7.91 9.09 -3.00
C ARG A 158 -8.68 8.03 -3.79
N ILE A 159 -8.14 6.83 -3.89
CA ILE A 159 -8.77 5.73 -4.63
C ILE A 159 -10.13 5.38 -4.04
N LEU A 160 -10.24 5.22 -2.73
CA LEU A 160 -11.50 4.88 -2.07
C LEU A 160 -12.55 5.98 -2.19
N THR A 161 -12.14 7.24 -2.06
CA THR A 161 -13.03 8.40 -2.19
C THR A 161 -13.59 8.49 -3.60
N GLU A 162 -12.76 8.26 -4.60
CA GLU A 162 -13.17 8.31 -6.01
C GLU A 162 -14.07 7.12 -6.39
N ILE A 163 -13.73 5.89 -5.96
CA ILE A 163 -14.59 4.70 -6.11
C ILE A 163 -15.98 4.97 -5.52
N TYR A 164 -16.01 5.46 -4.29
CA TYR A 164 -17.27 5.74 -3.60
C TYR A 164 -18.09 6.81 -4.35
N SER A 165 -17.45 7.91 -4.76
CA SER A 165 -18.08 9.00 -5.51
C SER A 165 -18.66 8.54 -6.86
N LEU A 166 -17.91 7.76 -7.64
CA LEU A 166 -18.37 7.22 -8.93
C LEU A 166 -19.58 6.31 -8.74
N ARG A 167 -19.61 5.49 -7.70
CA ARG A 167 -20.75 4.63 -7.38
C ARG A 167 -21.94 5.40 -6.83
N GLU A 168 -21.73 6.35 -5.95
CA GLU A 168 -22.78 7.22 -5.39
C GLU A 168 -23.48 8.03 -6.47
N LYS A 169 -22.72 8.52 -7.48
CA LYS A 169 -23.22 9.29 -8.63
C LYS A 169 -23.70 8.44 -9.80
N ASN A 170 -23.70 7.11 -9.68
CA ASN A 170 -24.03 6.16 -10.75
C ASN A 170 -23.19 6.36 -12.04
N GLN A 171 -21.95 6.82 -11.92
CA GLN A 171 -21.01 6.99 -13.03
C GLN A 171 -20.25 5.70 -13.38
N PHE A 172 -20.35 4.70 -12.54
CA PHE A 172 -19.86 3.34 -12.77
C PHE A 172 -20.93 2.36 -12.30
N GLU A 173 -21.46 1.52 -13.19
CA GLU A 173 -22.65 0.71 -12.90
C GLU A 173 -22.39 -0.62 -12.15
N PHE A 174 -21.17 -1.13 -12.21
CA PHE A 174 -20.85 -2.44 -11.63
C PHE A 174 -20.45 -2.35 -10.16
N PRO A 175 -20.72 -3.42 -9.36
CA PRO A 175 -20.25 -3.48 -7.98
C PRO A 175 -18.72 -3.54 -7.92
N VAL A 176 -18.16 -2.91 -6.88
CA VAL A 176 -16.71 -2.85 -6.65
C VAL A 176 -16.37 -3.55 -5.35
N PHE A 177 -15.49 -4.54 -5.39
CA PHE A 177 -14.94 -5.21 -4.23
C PHE A 177 -13.52 -4.67 -3.99
N VAL A 178 -13.32 -4.04 -2.85
CA VAL A 178 -12.03 -3.46 -2.47
C VAL A 178 -11.39 -4.34 -1.40
N PHE A 179 -10.26 -4.92 -1.72
CA PHE A 179 -9.41 -5.66 -0.79
C PHE A 179 -8.35 -4.71 -0.25
N ILE A 180 -8.26 -4.61 1.06
CA ILE A 180 -7.25 -3.78 1.75
C ILE A 180 -6.38 -4.72 2.58
N GLU A 181 -5.14 -4.93 2.11
CA GLU A 181 -4.13 -5.70 2.82
C GLU A 181 -3.54 -4.85 3.95
N GLU A 182 -3.17 -5.50 5.06
CA GLU A 182 -2.72 -4.84 6.29
C GLU A 182 -3.62 -3.66 6.72
N ALA A 183 -4.93 -3.92 6.69
CA ALA A 183 -5.97 -2.91 6.92
C ALA A 183 -5.79 -2.11 8.21
N HIS A 184 -5.09 -2.66 9.20
CA HIS A 184 -4.78 -1.97 10.44
C HIS A 184 -3.88 -0.73 10.26
N ASN A 185 -3.19 -0.57 9.12
CA ASN A 185 -2.43 0.63 8.78
C ASN A 185 -3.34 1.77 8.28
N PHE A 186 -4.49 1.44 7.67
CA PHE A 186 -5.39 2.39 7.02
C PHE A 186 -6.61 2.74 7.88
N VAL A 187 -6.99 1.87 8.81
CA VAL A 187 -8.14 2.08 9.71
C VAL A 187 -7.79 1.67 11.15
N PRO A 188 -6.70 2.24 11.71
CA PRO A 188 -6.25 1.90 13.06
C PRO A 188 -7.23 2.37 14.13
N ASN A 189 -7.19 1.72 15.30
CA ASN A 189 -8.03 2.06 16.43
C ASN A 189 -7.71 3.45 17.03
N LYS A 190 -6.41 3.79 17.17
CA LYS A 190 -5.97 4.98 17.91
C LYS A 190 -5.64 6.18 17.03
N GLU A 191 -5.14 5.96 15.84
CA GLU A 191 -4.69 7.01 14.92
C GLU A 191 -5.79 7.38 13.93
N ASN A 192 -5.64 8.54 13.28
CA ASN A 192 -6.61 9.05 12.31
C ASN A 192 -5.96 9.35 10.98
N PRO A 193 -5.55 8.32 10.21
CA PRO A 193 -5.11 8.51 8.84
C PRO A 193 -6.27 9.00 7.96
N LEU A 194 -5.98 9.62 6.81
CA LEU A 194 -6.99 10.15 5.89
C LEU A 194 -7.98 9.08 5.42
N SER A 195 -7.48 7.89 5.11
CA SER A 195 -8.30 6.78 4.61
C SER A 195 -9.31 6.26 5.64
N LYS A 196 -9.05 6.45 6.95
CA LYS A 196 -9.94 5.95 8.01
C LYS A 196 -11.39 6.43 7.86
N GLY A 197 -11.58 7.72 7.55
CA GLY A 197 -12.91 8.30 7.41
C GLY A 197 -13.71 7.68 6.27
N ILE A 198 -13.11 7.53 5.10
CA ILE A 198 -13.78 6.91 3.96
C ILE A 198 -13.99 5.41 4.14
N ILE A 199 -13.07 4.70 4.77
CA ILE A 199 -13.22 3.28 5.10
C ILE A 199 -14.41 3.08 6.05
N LYS A 200 -14.52 3.88 7.13
CA LYS A 200 -15.68 3.85 8.03
C LYS A 200 -16.99 4.11 7.27
N ARG A 201 -17.01 5.10 6.39
CA ARG A 201 -18.19 5.40 5.57
C ARG A 201 -18.59 4.24 4.67
N ILE A 202 -17.63 3.63 3.97
CA ILE A 202 -17.90 2.49 3.09
C ILE A 202 -18.36 1.27 3.92
N ALA A 203 -17.73 0.98 5.06
CA ALA A 203 -18.14 -0.10 5.94
C ALA A 203 -19.60 0.04 6.37
N ALA A 204 -20.03 1.25 6.76
CA ALA A 204 -21.37 1.51 7.23
C ALA A 204 -22.45 1.51 6.14
N VAL A 205 -22.17 2.10 4.97
CA VAL A 205 -23.20 2.35 3.94
C VAL A 205 -22.81 1.95 2.53
N GLY A 206 -21.59 1.51 2.28
CA GLY A 206 -21.06 1.18 0.94
C GLY A 206 -21.92 0.17 0.18
N ARG A 207 -22.50 -0.81 0.88
CA ARG A 207 -23.40 -1.81 0.29
C ARG A 207 -24.55 -1.19 -0.51
N LYS A 208 -25.09 -0.04 -0.04
CA LYS A 208 -26.18 0.66 -0.76
C LYS A 208 -25.75 1.18 -2.11
N PHE A 209 -24.46 1.46 -2.28
CA PHE A 209 -23.86 1.97 -3.50
C PHE A 209 -23.09 0.88 -4.28
N GLY A 210 -23.13 -0.37 -3.79
CA GLY A 210 -22.41 -1.48 -4.42
C GLY A 210 -20.89 -1.41 -4.25
N VAL A 211 -20.41 -0.83 -3.15
CA VAL A 211 -18.99 -0.86 -2.74
C VAL A 211 -18.85 -1.76 -1.53
N PHE A 212 -18.04 -2.80 -1.67
CA PHE A 212 -17.82 -3.82 -0.66
C PHE A 212 -16.36 -3.82 -0.22
N LEU A 213 -16.12 -3.84 1.10
CA LEU A 213 -14.79 -3.93 1.68
C LEU A 213 -14.47 -5.36 2.09
N ILE A 214 -13.25 -5.77 1.78
CA ILE A 214 -12.62 -6.95 2.33
C ILE A 214 -11.35 -6.47 3.05
N LEU A 215 -11.37 -6.49 4.38
CA LEU A 215 -10.25 -6.07 5.21
C LEU A 215 -9.43 -7.30 5.58
N ILE A 216 -8.14 -7.26 5.28
CA ILE A 216 -7.20 -8.33 5.58
C ILE A 216 -6.20 -7.79 6.60
N THR A 217 -5.98 -8.53 7.69
CA THR A 217 -5.07 -8.11 8.75
C THR A 217 -4.57 -9.29 9.57
N GLN A 218 -3.35 -9.19 10.04
CA GLN A 218 -2.78 -10.08 11.06
C GLN A 218 -3.03 -9.55 12.48
N ARG A 219 -3.56 -8.32 12.63
CA ARG A 219 -3.71 -7.61 13.91
C ARG A 219 -5.11 -7.03 14.07
N PRO A 220 -6.15 -7.86 14.23
CA PRO A 220 -7.53 -7.37 14.35
C PRO A 220 -7.75 -6.44 15.56
N ASN A 221 -6.97 -6.58 16.65
CA ASN A 221 -7.04 -5.68 17.81
C ASN A 221 -6.57 -4.24 17.49
N LYS A 222 -5.86 -4.04 16.40
CA LYS A 222 -5.39 -2.72 15.95
C LYS A 222 -6.38 -2.00 15.06
N ILE A 223 -7.38 -2.70 14.50
CA ILE A 223 -8.42 -2.10 13.66
C ILE A 223 -9.45 -1.36 14.52
N ASP A 224 -9.98 -0.26 13.99
CA ASP A 224 -11.09 0.48 14.57
C ASP A 224 -12.29 -0.45 14.82
N GLN A 225 -12.78 -0.50 16.06
CA GLN A 225 -13.79 -1.44 16.49
C GLN A 225 -15.15 -1.25 15.81
N ASP A 226 -15.50 0.00 15.47
CA ASP A 226 -16.74 0.27 14.73
C ASP A 226 -16.68 -0.35 13.34
N VAL A 227 -15.52 -0.25 12.66
CA VAL A 227 -15.32 -0.87 11.34
C VAL A 227 -15.33 -2.38 11.42
N LEU A 228 -14.63 -2.94 12.42
CA LEU A 228 -14.57 -4.39 12.60
C LEU A 228 -15.97 -4.98 12.87
N SER A 229 -16.81 -4.28 13.63
CA SER A 229 -18.19 -4.70 13.92
C SER A 229 -19.12 -4.61 12.70
N GLN A 230 -18.79 -3.79 11.69
CA GLN A 230 -19.52 -3.72 10.43
C GLN A 230 -19.13 -4.85 9.45
N CYS A 231 -18.09 -5.61 9.75
CA CYS A 231 -17.71 -6.79 8.98
C CYS A 231 -18.61 -7.96 9.33
N ASN A 232 -19.74 -8.07 8.60
CA ASN A 232 -20.81 -9.05 8.87
C ASN A 232 -20.36 -10.52 8.68
N SER A 233 -19.24 -10.74 8.02
CA SER A 233 -18.66 -12.08 7.82
C SER A 233 -17.17 -12.03 8.07
N GLN A 234 -16.64 -13.07 8.70
CA GLN A 234 -15.22 -13.15 9.04
C GLN A 234 -14.69 -14.54 8.62
N ILE A 235 -13.50 -14.52 8.04
CA ILE A 235 -12.70 -15.71 7.75
C ILE A 235 -11.48 -15.63 8.66
N ILE A 236 -11.44 -16.49 9.69
CA ILE A 236 -10.47 -16.40 10.77
C ILE A 236 -9.53 -17.60 10.65
N MET A 237 -8.27 -17.31 10.41
CA MET A 237 -7.20 -18.30 10.40
C MET A 237 -6.60 -18.44 11.81
N GLN A 238 -5.46 -19.12 11.94
CA GLN A 238 -4.81 -19.29 13.23
C GLN A 238 -4.51 -17.94 13.91
N ILE A 239 -5.00 -17.76 15.13
CA ILE A 239 -4.71 -16.60 16.00
C ILE A 239 -4.26 -17.09 17.37
N THR A 240 -3.01 -16.78 17.72
CA THR A 240 -2.43 -17.18 19.02
C THR A 240 -2.46 -16.05 20.04
N ASN A 241 -2.48 -14.78 19.61
CA ASN A 241 -2.47 -13.63 20.51
C ASN A 241 -3.86 -13.44 21.17
N PRO A 242 -3.95 -13.42 22.52
CA PRO A 242 -5.21 -13.27 23.24
C PRO A 242 -5.95 -11.95 22.96
N GLU A 243 -5.25 -10.83 22.72
CA GLU A 243 -5.89 -9.55 22.44
C GLU A 243 -6.56 -9.54 21.05
N ASP A 244 -5.95 -10.21 20.09
CA ASP A 244 -6.54 -10.39 18.75
C ASP A 244 -7.76 -11.33 18.81
N GLN A 245 -7.70 -12.38 19.60
CA GLN A 245 -8.85 -13.26 19.87
C GLN A 245 -10.02 -12.49 20.50
N LYS A 246 -9.75 -11.64 21.48
CA LYS A 246 -10.77 -10.79 22.10
C LYS A 246 -11.42 -9.84 21.08
N ALA A 247 -10.62 -9.22 20.21
CA ALA A 247 -11.12 -8.31 19.17
C ALA A 247 -12.06 -9.04 18.20
N VAL A 248 -11.67 -10.22 17.72
CA VAL A 248 -12.50 -11.07 16.87
C VAL A 248 -13.80 -11.48 17.59
N ARG A 249 -13.70 -11.89 18.85
CA ARG A 249 -14.89 -12.24 19.66
C ARG A 249 -15.87 -11.08 19.81
N ALA A 250 -15.33 -9.89 20.12
CA ALA A 250 -16.15 -8.68 20.33
C ALA A 250 -16.84 -8.20 19.05
N SER A 251 -16.28 -8.50 17.88
CA SER A 251 -16.82 -8.08 16.58
C SER A 251 -17.74 -9.11 15.93
N SER A 252 -17.93 -10.30 16.51
CA SER A 252 -18.75 -11.35 15.95
C SER A 252 -19.71 -11.96 16.98
N GLU A 253 -21.00 -11.75 16.79
CA GLU A 253 -22.04 -12.34 17.64
C GLU A 253 -22.10 -13.86 17.54
N ARG A 254 -21.64 -14.43 16.41
CA ARG A 254 -21.70 -15.89 16.13
C ARG A 254 -20.44 -16.64 16.58
N MET A 255 -19.44 -15.95 17.11
CA MET A 255 -18.23 -16.58 17.64
C MET A 255 -18.48 -17.07 19.08
N SER A 256 -18.56 -18.38 19.27
CA SER A 256 -18.65 -18.97 20.59
C SER A 256 -17.30 -19.01 21.30
N GLU A 257 -17.32 -19.16 22.64
CA GLU A 257 -16.08 -19.30 23.42
C GLU A 257 -15.31 -20.57 23.07
N ASP A 258 -16.00 -21.65 22.70
CA ASP A 258 -15.35 -22.90 22.32
C ASP A 258 -14.62 -22.75 20.97
N LEU A 259 -15.22 -22.08 20.00
CA LEU A 259 -14.55 -21.77 18.73
C LEU A 259 -13.31 -20.89 18.92
N LEU A 260 -13.33 -19.98 19.91
CA LEU A 260 -12.13 -19.18 20.24
C LEU A 260 -10.98 -20.03 20.75
N LYS A 261 -11.28 -21.06 21.54
CA LYS A 261 -10.25 -21.99 22.08
C LYS A 261 -9.60 -22.82 20.96
N ASP A 262 -10.29 -23.04 19.85
CA ASP A 262 -9.78 -23.78 18.72
C ASP A 262 -8.84 -22.95 17.82
N LEU A 263 -8.95 -21.60 17.83
CA LEU A 263 -8.17 -20.73 16.97
C LEU A 263 -6.65 -20.92 17.05
N PRO A 264 -6.03 -21.07 18.23
CA PRO A 264 -4.58 -21.31 18.33
C PRO A 264 -4.16 -22.68 17.76
N GLY A 265 -5.08 -23.64 17.75
CA GLY A 265 -4.84 -25.02 17.29
C GLY A 265 -5.04 -25.23 15.79
N LEU A 266 -5.50 -24.22 15.05
CA LEU A 266 -5.67 -24.35 13.60
C LEU A 266 -4.34 -24.58 12.89
N ASN A 267 -4.35 -25.47 11.91
CA ASN A 267 -3.20 -25.72 11.05
C ASN A 267 -3.11 -24.70 9.91
N ILE A 268 -1.97 -24.68 9.24
CA ILE A 268 -1.76 -23.86 8.03
C ILE A 268 -2.84 -24.17 6.99
N GLY A 269 -3.53 -23.12 6.53
CA GLY A 269 -4.61 -23.21 5.56
C GLY A 269 -5.95 -23.67 6.14
N GLU A 270 -6.09 -23.85 7.44
CA GLU A 270 -7.38 -24.02 8.10
C GLU A 270 -7.96 -22.67 8.52
N ALA A 271 -9.27 -22.54 8.46
CA ALA A 271 -9.99 -21.33 8.82
C ALA A 271 -11.36 -21.64 9.41
N ILE A 272 -11.83 -20.74 10.28
CA ILE A 272 -13.22 -20.71 10.75
C ILE A 272 -13.93 -19.57 10.02
N ILE A 273 -15.06 -19.86 9.38
CA ILE A 273 -15.92 -18.88 8.73
C ILE A 273 -17.15 -18.64 9.60
N VAL A 274 -17.40 -17.39 9.95
CA VAL A 274 -18.54 -16.95 10.74
C VAL A 274 -19.25 -15.77 10.08
N GLY A 275 -20.50 -15.55 10.43
CA GLY A 275 -21.25 -14.38 9.98
C GLY A 275 -22.27 -14.72 8.90
N GLU A 276 -22.62 -13.76 8.05
CA GLU A 276 -23.69 -13.90 7.06
C GLU A 276 -23.35 -14.82 5.88
N MET A 277 -22.07 -15.09 5.63
CA MET A 277 -21.64 -16.03 4.58
C MET A 277 -22.08 -17.46 4.85
N THR A 278 -22.29 -17.82 6.11
CA THR A 278 -22.65 -19.17 6.53
C THR A 278 -23.82 -19.14 7.50
N LYS A 279 -24.71 -20.15 7.44
CA LYS A 279 -25.83 -20.23 8.39
C LYS A 279 -25.36 -20.52 9.82
N VAL A 280 -24.30 -21.29 9.95
CA VAL A 280 -23.62 -21.67 11.20
C VAL A 280 -22.12 -21.50 11.01
N PRO A 281 -21.34 -21.28 12.09
CA PRO A 281 -19.89 -21.33 11.98
C PRO A 281 -19.41 -22.63 11.35
N VAL A 282 -18.46 -22.54 10.41
CA VAL A 282 -17.90 -23.73 9.74
C VAL A 282 -16.39 -23.67 9.76
N MET A 283 -15.76 -24.80 10.07
CA MET A 283 -14.32 -24.98 9.89
C MET A 283 -14.06 -25.50 8.49
N VAL A 284 -13.12 -24.91 7.80
CA VAL A 284 -12.79 -25.22 6.40
C VAL A 284 -11.29 -25.35 6.22
N LYS A 285 -10.91 -26.14 5.20
CA LYS A 285 -9.56 -26.16 4.65
C LYS A 285 -9.54 -25.31 3.39
N ILE A 286 -8.74 -24.26 3.40
CA ILE A 286 -8.54 -23.39 2.24
C ILE A 286 -7.78 -24.17 1.17
N ARG A 287 -8.27 -24.14 -0.07
CA ARG A 287 -7.61 -24.81 -1.19
C ARG A 287 -6.27 -24.17 -1.52
N GLN A 288 -5.40 -24.93 -2.15
CA GLN A 288 -4.11 -24.41 -2.59
C GLN A 288 -4.28 -23.29 -3.62
N ARG A 289 -3.46 -22.26 -3.51
CA ARG A 289 -3.43 -21.10 -4.42
C ARG A 289 -2.96 -21.55 -5.82
N GLU A 290 -3.68 -21.14 -6.85
CA GLU A 290 -3.33 -21.40 -8.25
C GLU A 290 -2.35 -20.37 -8.83
N THR A 291 -2.45 -19.12 -8.37
CA THR A 291 -1.58 -18.02 -8.83
C THR A 291 -0.24 -18.04 -8.11
N LYS A 292 0.76 -17.41 -8.72
CA LYS A 292 2.06 -17.19 -8.08
C LYS A 292 1.91 -16.23 -6.89
N GLU A 293 2.73 -16.42 -5.90
CA GLU A 293 2.81 -15.62 -4.69
C GLU A 293 3.81 -14.47 -4.91
N GLY A 294 3.45 -13.25 -4.47
CA GLY A 294 4.35 -12.13 -4.31
C GLY A 294 4.81 -12.03 -2.86
N GLY A 295 5.62 -11.03 -2.55
CA GLY A 295 6.08 -10.78 -1.17
C GLY A 295 6.88 -11.93 -0.54
N ALA A 296 7.32 -12.91 -1.34
CA ALA A 296 8.05 -14.07 -0.82
C ALA A 296 9.31 -13.61 -0.09
N ASP A 297 9.48 -14.10 1.11
CA ASP A 297 10.71 -13.94 1.87
C ASP A 297 11.89 -14.47 1.04
N ILE A 298 13.01 -13.79 1.15
CA ILE A 298 14.26 -14.26 0.56
C ILE A 298 14.58 -15.60 1.21
N ASP A 299 14.80 -16.65 0.41
CA ASP A 299 15.40 -17.89 0.92
C ASP A 299 16.83 -17.57 1.39
N VAL A 300 16.93 -17.31 2.69
CA VAL A 300 18.19 -16.91 3.33
C VAL A 300 19.24 -18.00 3.18
N VAL A 301 18.84 -19.27 3.24
CA VAL A 301 19.76 -20.42 3.16
C VAL A 301 20.33 -20.52 1.75
N ASP A 302 19.49 -20.48 0.72
CA ASP A 302 19.91 -20.49 -0.68
C ASP A 302 20.77 -19.26 -1.02
N SER A 303 20.38 -18.08 -0.53
CA SER A 303 21.14 -16.83 -0.74
C SER A 303 22.53 -16.87 -0.10
N LEU A 304 22.66 -17.44 1.10
CA LEU A 304 23.93 -17.61 1.79
C LEU A 304 24.80 -18.67 1.10
N GLN A 305 24.23 -19.74 0.58
CA GLN A 305 24.94 -20.74 -0.20
C GLN A 305 25.54 -20.12 -1.46
N LYS A 306 24.73 -19.37 -2.25
CA LYS A 306 25.18 -18.64 -3.43
C LYS A 306 26.27 -17.61 -3.12
N ALA A 307 26.13 -16.88 -2.00
CA ALA A 307 27.17 -15.94 -1.56
C ALA A 307 28.48 -16.64 -1.22
N THR A 308 28.41 -17.82 -0.58
CA THR A 308 29.59 -18.62 -0.23
C THR A 308 30.27 -19.19 -1.48
N GLU A 309 29.49 -19.63 -2.48
CA GLU A 309 30.03 -20.12 -3.76
C GLU A 309 30.74 -18.99 -4.51
N LYS A 310 30.10 -17.81 -4.60
CA LYS A 310 30.70 -16.63 -5.23
C LYS A 310 31.99 -16.18 -4.55
N ALA A 311 32.04 -16.17 -3.23
CA ALA A 311 33.27 -15.84 -2.48
C ALA A 311 34.41 -16.82 -2.77
N LYS A 312 34.12 -18.11 -2.89
CA LYS A 312 35.12 -19.13 -3.27
C LYS A 312 35.61 -18.98 -4.70
N GLU A 313 34.75 -18.55 -5.62
CA GLU A 313 35.14 -18.26 -7.02
C GLU A 313 36.08 -17.04 -7.07
N GLU A 314 35.72 -15.96 -6.39
CA GLU A 314 36.57 -14.76 -6.31
C GLU A 314 37.92 -15.03 -5.65
N GLU A 315 37.99 -15.92 -4.67
CA GLU A 315 39.23 -16.31 -3.99
C GLU A 315 40.14 -17.13 -4.95
N LYS A 316 39.55 -18.04 -5.74
CA LYS A 316 40.29 -18.80 -6.77
C LYS A 316 40.82 -17.91 -7.89
N GLU A 317 40.03 -16.91 -8.33
CA GLU A 317 40.47 -15.96 -9.35
C GLU A 317 41.68 -15.14 -8.84
N LYS A 318 41.61 -14.64 -7.59
CA LYS A 318 42.75 -13.94 -6.98
C LYS A 318 43.99 -14.80 -6.81
N GLU A 319 43.84 -16.07 -6.47
CA GLU A 319 44.98 -17.01 -6.38
C GLU A 319 45.61 -17.27 -7.76
N LEU A 320 44.81 -17.35 -8.82
CA LEU A 320 45.27 -17.50 -10.19
C LEU A 320 46.06 -16.26 -10.64
N GLU A 321 45.50 -15.08 -10.45
CA GLU A 321 46.17 -13.81 -10.75
C GLU A 321 47.54 -13.68 -10.01
N LEU A 322 47.55 -14.03 -8.72
CA LEU A 322 48.77 -14.02 -7.91
C LEU A 322 49.83 -15.00 -8.43
N LYS A 323 49.41 -16.18 -8.90
CA LYS A 323 50.31 -17.17 -9.53
C LYS A 323 50.88 -16.68 -10.86
N GLU A 324 50.07 -16.00 -11.67
CA GLU A 324 50.50 -15.41 -12.95
C GLU A 324 51.50 -14.26 -12.72
N ILE A 325 51.21 -13.36 -11.76
CA ILE A 325 52.12 -12.27 -11.39
C ILE A 325 53.47 -12.83 -10.91
N LYS A 326 53.43 -13.84 -10.03
CA LYS A 326 54.68 -14.49 -9.56
C LYS A 326 55.47 -15.14 -10.70
N LYS A 327 54.79 -15.73 -11.66
CA LYS A 327 55.45 -16.35 -12.84
C LYS A 327 56.07 -15.29 -13.75
N MET A 328 55.43 -14.15 -13.94
CA MET A 328 55.98 -13.00 -14.69
C MET A 328 57.22 -12.40 -13.99
N MET A 329 57.17 -12.25 -12.66
CA MET A 329 58.33 -11.74 -11.92
C MET A 329 59.54 -12.66 -12.00
N GLN A 330 59.37 -13.98 -11.95
CA GLN A 330 60.46 -14.96 -12.10
C GLN A 330 61.09 -14.99 -13.48
N THR A 331 60.31 -14.61 -14.52
CA THR A 331 60.80 -14.53 -15.92
C THR A 331 61.60 -13.25 -16.18
N THR A 332 61.41 -12.20 -15.37
CA THR A 332 62.11 -10.90 -15.50
C THR A 332 63.42 -10.84 -14.69
N GLU A 333 63.68 -11.72 -13.72
CA GLU A 333 64.95 -11.79 -12.95
C GLU A 333 66.03 -12.69 -13.63
N GLY A 334 65.73 -13.23 -14.83
CA GLY A 334 66.62 -14.13 -15.55
C GLY A 334 67.37 -13.47 -16.73
N TYR A 335 67.46 -12.13 -16.78
CA TYR A 335 68.26 -11.40 -17.78
C TYR A 335 69.33 -10.55 -17.13
#